data_2467aa62f43c5ba93053b2650a3b7399
#
_entry.id   2467aa62f43c5ba93053b2650a3b7399
#
_cell.length_a   1.000
_cell.length_b   1.000
_cell.length_c   1.000
_cell.angle_alpha   90.00
_cell.angle_beta   90.00
_cell.angle_gamma   90.00
#
_symmetry.space_group_name_H-M   'P 1'
#
loop_
_entity.id
_entity.type
_entity.pdbx_description
1 polymer ?
#
loop_
_entity_poly.entity_id
_entity_poly.type
_entity_poly.pdbx_seq_one_letter_code
_entity_poly.pdbx_strand_id
1 'polypeptide(L)'
;MYKRQVAQFVAWQDQAIAAGLADPTACVLATQQPNQRLRQRMVLMKGVDAHGLVFYTNYQSGKAAALAECDQASMLFPWNELDRQVSISGTVERASDEESDVYFASRPRDSQLGAWASLQSQAIESREALTQQLAEVTARFEDGDIPRPPHWGGYRLVPVSWEFWQGGESRLHDRFRYTRDDGESWQVTRLQP
;
A
#
# COMPACT_ATOMS: atom_id res chain seq x y z
N MET A 1 -5.24 -20.88 4.77
CA MET A 1 -4.21 -20.43 5.72
C MET A 1 -3.05 -19.79 4.93
N TYR A 2 -2.83 -18.49 5.03
CA TYR A 2 -1.88 -17.68 4.22
C TYR A 2 -0.39 -17.89 4.53
N LYS A 3 0.00 -18.92 5.26
CA LYS A 3 1.33 -19.00 5.89
C LYS A 3 2.53 -19.02 4.94
N ARG A 4 2.43 -19.67 3.77
CA ARG A 4 3.62 -19.85 2.90
C ARG A 4 3.96 -18.59 2.11
N GLN A 5 2.98 -17.96 1.45
CA GLN A 5 3.22 -16.77 0.64
C GLN A 5 3.55 -15.55 1.48
N VAL A 6 2.90 -15.37 2.65
CA VAL A 6 3.28 -14.31 3.60
C VAL A 6 4.70 -14.51 4.12
N ALA A 7 5.06 -15.75 4.52
CA ALA A 7 6.41 -16.06 4.98
C ALA A 7 7.46 -15.82 3.87
N GLN A 8 7.16 -16.20 2.62
CA GLN A 8 8.03 -15.94 1.48
C GLN A 8 8.18 -14.45 1.19
N PHE A 9 7.10 -13.69 1.27
CA PHE A 9 7.13 -12.24 1.09
C PHE A 9 7.98 -11.57 2.17
N VAL A 10 7.75 -11.90 3.44
CA VAL A 10 8.53 -11.36 4.57
C VAL A 10 10.01 -11.69 4.41
N ALA A 11 10.34 -12.95 4.08
CA ALA A 11 11.74 -13.34 3.86
C ALA A 11 12.41 -12.56 2.71
N TRP A 12 11.70 -12.26 1.64
CA TRP A 12 12.23 -11.45 0.54
C TRP A 12 12.33 -9.97 0.90
N GLN A 13 11.38 -9.45 1.67
CA GLN A 13 11.43 -8.08 2.20
C GLN A 13 12.62 -7.91 3.16
N ASP A 14 12.86 -8.87 4.06
CA ASP A 14 14.01 -8.84 4.97
C ASP A 14 15.32 -8.84 4.19
N GLN A 15 15.42 -9.61 3.09
CA GLN A 15 16.58 -9.60 2.20
C GLN A 15 16.72 -8.25 1.47
N ALA A 16 15.63 -7.61 1.08
CA ALA A 16 15.65 -6.27 0.48
C ALA A 16 16.13 -5.21 1.48
N ILE A 17 15.70 -5.32 2.74
CA ILE A 17 16.19 -4.46 3.84
C ILE A 17 17.69 -4.71 4.07
N ALA A 18 18.10 -5.96 4.18
CA ALA A 18 19.50 -6.34 4.41
C ALA A 18 20.43 -5.92 3.26
N ALA A 19 19.91 -5.90 2.02
CA ALA A 19 20.64 -5.42 0.85
C ALA A 19 20.70 -3.88 0.77
N GLY A 20 20.07 -3.16 1.69
CA GLY A 20 20.11 -1.70 1.77
C GLY A 20 19.25 -0.97 0.73
N LEU A 21 18.16 -1.59 0.23
CA LEU A 21 17.21 -0.90 -0.64
C LEU A 21 16.64 0.32 0.09
N ALA A 22 16.52 1.45 -0.61
CA ALA A 22 16.13 2.72 -0.01
C ALA A 22 14.72 2.69 0.62
N ASP A 23 13.78 1.98 0.01
CA ASP A 23 12.42 1.83 0.52
C ASP A 23 11.82 0.46 0.11
N PRO A 24 12.15 -0.63 0.84
CA PRO A 24 11.68 -1.98 0.52
C PRO A 24 10.17 -2.17 0.75
N THR A 25 9.48 -1.18 1.36
CA THR A 25 8.03 -1.18 1.57
C THR A 25 7.26 -0.44 0.48
N ALA A 26 7.97 0.28 -0.38
CA ALA A 26 7.35 1.01 -1.49
C ALA A 26 6.78 0.03 -2.52
N CYS A 27 5.54 0.27 -2.93
CA CYS A 27 4.90 -0.53 -3.96
C CYS A 27 4.02 0.33 -4.87
N VAL A 28 3.81 -0.17 -6.08
CA VAL A 28 2.87 0.41 -7.04
C VAL A 28 1.49 -0.15 -6.75
N LEU A 29 0.56 0.70 -6.32
CA LEU A 29 -0.86 0.35 -6.17
C LEU A 29 -1.62 0.70 -7.45
N ALA A 30 -2.20 -0.30 -8.10
CA ALA A 30 -3.12 -0.15 -9.22
C ALA A 30 -4.58 -0.23 -8.74
N THR A 31 -5.41 0.71 -9.18
CA THR A 31 -6.86 0.73 -8.92
C THR A 31 -7.61 1.04 -10.20
N GLN A 32 -8.83 0.52 -10.32
CA GLN A 32 -9.72 0.83 -11.43
C GLN A 32 -10.56 2.06 -11.11
N GLN A 33 -10.53 3.06 -11.99
CA GLN A 33 -11.35 4.27 -11.87
C GLN A 33 -12.81 4.00 -12.25
N PRO A 34 -13.78 4.85 -11.86
CA PRO A 34 -15.19 4.69 -12.24
C PRO A 34 -15.44 4.58 -13.75
N ASN A 35 -14.58 5.19 -14.57
CA ASN A 35 -14.60 5.10 -16.03
C ASN A 35 -13.85 3.87 -16.59
N GLN A 36 -13.57 2.87 -15.77
CA GLN A 36 -12.84 1.64 -16.08
C GLN A 36 -11.36 1.84 -16.47
N ARG A 37 -10.81 3.07 -16.40
CA ARG A 37 -9.40 3.32 -16.63
C ARG A 37 -8.58 2.88 -15.41
N LEU A 38 -7.45 2.26 -15.67
CA LEU A 38 -6.50 1.91 -14.62
C LEU A 38 -5.64 3.11 -14.25
N ARG A 39 -5.40 3.29 -12.96
CA ARG A 39 -4.48 4.30 -12.44
C ARG A 39 -3.51 3.69 -11.44
N GLN A 40 -2.24 4.03 -11.58
CA GLN A 40 -1.16 3.56 -10.71
C GLN A 40 -0.56 4.73 -9.92
N ARG A 41 -0.05 4.44 -8.72
CA ARG A 41 0.73 5.37 -7.87
C ARG A 41 1.55 4.57 -6.88
N MET A 42 2.64 5.18 -6.40
CA MET A 42 3.38 4.63 -5.28
C MET A 42 2.60 4.80 -3.97
N VAL A 43 2.62 3.76 -3.16
CA VAL A 43 2.21 3.79 -1.75
C VAL A 43 3.25 3.03 -0.91
N LEU A 44 3.21 3.23 0.41
CA LEU A 44 4.06 2.47 1.34
C LEU A 44 3.20 1.43 2.06
N MET A 45 3.56 0.17 1.93
CA MET A 45 3.01 -0.90 2.75
C MET A 45 3.52 -0.73 4.18
N LYS A 46 2.62 -0.76 5.16
CA LYS A 46 2.92 -0.52 6.59
C LYS A 46 2.70 -1.73 7.48
N GLY A 47 2.12 -2.77 6.94
CA GLY A 47 1.94 -4.03 7.63
C GLY A 47 1.60 -5.15 6.67
N VAL A 48 2.01 -6.36 7.01
CA VAL A 48 1.63 -7.60 6.34
C VAL A 48 1.39 -8.68 7.39
N ASP A 49 0.24 -9.33 7.32
CA ASP A 49 -0.15 -10.39 8.23
C ASP A 49 -0.95 -11.48 7.53
N ALA A 50 -1.58 -12.37 8.31
CA ALA A 50 -2.42 -13.43 7.79
C ALA A 50 -3.72 -12.92 7.11
N HIS A 51 -4.07 -11.64 7.28
CA HIS A 51 -5.27 -11.04 6.71
C HIS A 51 -4.98 -10.23 5.44
N GLY A 52 -3.73 -9.84 5.23
CA GLY A 52 -3.34 -9.11 4.02
C GLY A 52 -2.29 -8.04 4.25
N LEU A 53 -2.25 -7.05 3.35
CA LEU A 53 -1.28 -5.97 3.35
C LEU A 53 -1.98 -4.64 3.66
N VAL A 54 -1.42 -3.87 4.58
CA VAL A 54 -2.02 -2.60 5.03
C VAL A 54 -1.23 -1.41 4.49
N PHE A 55 -1.96 -0.41 3.98
CA PHE A 55 -1.44 0.90 3.64
C PHE A 55 -2.39 1.99 4.13
N TYR A 56 -1.86 3.19 4.37
CA TYR A 56 -2.65 4.31 4.90
C TYR A 56 -2.70 5.47 3.92
N THR A 57 -3.85 6.14 3.86
CA THR A 57 -4.06 7.25 2.92
C THR A 57 -5.23 8.14 3.33
N ASN A 58 -5.42 9.24 2.59
CA ASN A 58 -6.60 10.07 2.70
C ASN A 58 -7.79 9.38 1.99
N TYR A 59 -8.91 9.23 2.69
CA TYR A 59 -10.16 8.62 2.19
C TYR A 59 -10.89 9.46 1.12
N GLN A 60 -10.50 10.73 0.97
CA GLN A 60 -11.03 11.63 -0.08
C GLN A 60 -10.11 11.68 -1.30
N SER A 61 -9.02 10.90 -1.33
CA SER A 61 -8.11 10.85 -2.47
C SER A 61 -8.71 10.12 -3.66
N GLY A 62 -8.16 10.38 -4.85
CA GLY A 62 -8.60 9.72 -6.08
C GLY A 62 -8.46 8.18 -6.07
N LYS A 63 -7.53 7.61 -5.25
CA LYS A 63 -7.46 6.15 -5.06
C LYS A 63 -8.59 5.64 -4.16
N ALA A 64 -8.96 6.40 -3.15
CA ALA A 64 -10.04 6.04 -2.25
C ALA A 64 -11.40 6.11 -2.95
N ALA A 65 -11.62 7.14 -3.79
CA ALA A 65 -12.80 7.21 -4.64
C ALA A 65 -12.89 6.01 -5.62
N ALA A 66 -11.77 5.61 -6.20
CA ALA A 66 -11.71 4.43 -7.06
C ALA A 66 -12.06 3.14 -6.31
N LEU A 67 -11.51 2.95 -5.09
CA LEU A 67 -11.77 1.78 -4.26
C LEU A 67 -13.20 1.72 -3.70
N ALA A 68 -13.88 2.86 -3.58
CA ALA A 68 -15.29 2.90 -3.20
C ALA A 68 -16.22 2.36 -4.30
N GLU A 69 -15.84 2.50 -5.56
CA GLU A 69 -16.59 2.01 -6.73
C GLU A 69 -16.20 0.60 -7.13
N CYS A 70 -14.91 0.26 -7.00
CA CYS A 70 -14.35 -1.05 -7.32
C CYS A 70 -13.26 -1.39 -6.30
N ASP A 71 -13.55 -2.37 -5.46
CA ASP A 71 -12.65 -2.82 -4.39
C ASP A 71 -11.45 -3.64 -4.90
N GLN A 72 -11.38 -3.94 -6.20
CA GLN A 72 -10.28 -4.69 -6.80
C GLN A 72 -9.03 -3.83 -6.93
N ALA A 73 -7.92 -4.34 -6.46
CA ALA A 73 -6.62 -3.68 -6.57
C ALA A 73 -5.47 -4.68 -6.76
N SER A 74 -4.34 -4.14 -7.20
CA SER A 74 -3.09 -4.88 -7.27
C SER A 74 -1.95 -4.04 -6.71
N MET A 75 -1.03 -4.69 -6.00
CA MET A 75 0.23 -4.13 -5.53
C MET A 75 1.40 -4.83 -6.23
N LEU A 76 2.39 -4.06 -6.67
CA LEU A 76 3.66 -4.56 -7.19
C LEU A 76 4.81 -4.00 -6.36
N PHE A 77 5.62 -4.88 -5.80
CA PHE A 77 6.88 -4.57 -5.12
C PHE A 77 8.05 -4.80 -6.08
N PRO A 78 8.67 -3.73 -6.62
CA PRO A 78 9.77 -3.83 -7.58
C PRO A 78 11.12 -3.78 -6.86
N TRP A 79 11.63 -4.90 -6.39
CA TRP A 79 12.97 -5.00 -5.78
C TRP A 79 14.04 -5.27 -6.86
N ASN A 80 14.21 -4.29 -7.74
CA ASN A 80 15.01 -4.41 -8.95
C ASN A 80 16.48 -4.74 -8.67
N GLU A 81 17.05 -4.22 -7.58
CA GLU A 81 18.44 -4.47 -7.17
C GLU A 81 18.69 -5.94 -6.80
N LEU A 82 17.64 -6.69 -6.54
CA LEU A 82 17.68 -8.13 -6.27
C LEU A 82 17.17 -8.97 -7.44
N ASP A 83 16.88 -8.35 -8.58
CA ASP A 83 16.19 -9.01 -9.71
C ASP A 83 14.90 -9.72 -9.26
N ARG A 84 14.12 -9.07 -8.39
CA ARG A 84 12.88 -9.61 -7.84
C ARG A 84 11.71 -8.67 -7.99
N GLN A 85 10.55 -9.27 -8.18
CA GLN A 85 9.29 -8.56 -7.96
C GLN A 85 8.25 -9.48 -7.31
N VAL A 86 7.34 -8.87 -6.54
CA VAL A 86 6.16 -9.57 -6.02
C VAL A 86 4.92 -8.81 -6.46
N SER A 87 4.04 -9.49 -7.19
CA SER A 87 2.73 -8.96 -7.59
C SER A 87 1.64 -9.61 -6.75
N ILE A 88 0.73 -8.80 -6.21
CA ILE A 88 -0.34 -9.25 -5.31
C ILE A 88 -1.63 -8.61 -5.77
N SER A 89 -2.66 -9.42 -6.02
CA SER A 89 -3.99 -8.94 -6.41
C SER A 89 -5.05 -9.43 -5.43
N GLY A 90 -6.07 -8.62 -5.20
CA GLY A 90 -7.14 -8.96 -4.27
C GLY A 90 -8.17 -7.86 -4.12
N THR A 91 -9.03 -8.02 -3.11
CA THR A 91 -10.02 -7.04 -2.71
C THR A 91 -9.46 -6.12 -1.63
N VAL A 92 -9.92 -4.88 -1.60
CA VAL A 92 -9.50 -3.89 -0.62
C VAL A 92 -10.65 -3.53 0.30
N GLU A 93 -10.42 -3.64 1.59
CA GLU A 93 -11.34 -3.21 2.65
C GLU A 93 -10.70 -2.10 3.50
N ARG A 94 -11.49 -1.39 4.28
CA ARG A 94 -10.94 -0.44 5.27
C ARG A 94 -10.36 -1.21 6.45
N ALA A 95 -9.18 -0.78 6.91
CA ALA A 95 -8.67 -1.18 8.21
C ALA A 95 -9.56 -0.61 9.32
N SER A 96 -9.50 -1.19 10.52
CA SER A 96 -10.30 -0.69 11.64
C SER A 96 -9.87 0.74 12.06
N ASP A 97 -10.75 1.42 12.77
CA ASP A 97 -10.44 2.74 13.32
C ASP A 97 -9.32 2.63 14.34
N GLU A 98 -9.31 1.58 15.16
CA GLU A 98 -8.29 1.31 16.17
C GLU A 98 -6.90 1.12 15.51
N GLU A 99 -6.81 0.30 14.45
CA GLU A 99 -5.56 0.13 13.69
C GLU A 99 -5.10 1.46 13.09
N SER A 100 -6.03 2.25 12.58
CA SER A 100 -5.75 3.55 11.97
C SER A 100 -5.29 4.57 13.00
N ASP A 101 -5.90 4.62 14.19
CA ASP A 101 -5.53 5.51 15.27
C ASP A 101 -4.15 5.18 15.83
N VAL A 102 -3.87 3.90 16.10
CA VAL A 102 -2.56 3.43 16.57
C VAL A 102 -1.46 3.81 15.57
N TYR A 103 -1.67 3.52 14.29
CA TYR A 103 -0.67 3.88 13.29
C TYR A 103 -0.54 5.39 13.12
N PHE A 104 -1.63 6.16 13.14
CA PHE A 104 -1.58 7.62 13.03
C PHE A 104 -0.75 8.24 14.17
N ALA A 105 -0.96 7.80 15.39
CA ALA A 105 -0.23 8.27 16.57
C ALA A 105 1.28 7.97 16.50
N SER A 106 1.68 6.88 15.85
CA SER A 106 3.10 6.51 15.67
C SER A 106 3.84 7.32 14.59
N ARG A 107 3.12 8.12 13.80
CA ARG A 107 3.73 8.91 12.70
C ARG A 107 4.49 10.13 13.26
N PRO A 108 5.58 10.55 12.58
CA PRO A 108 6.21 11.83 12.89
C PRO A 108 5.20 12.98 12.86
N ARG A 109 5.34 13.95 13.79
CA ARG A 109 4.43 15.09 13.95
C ARG A 109 4.16 15.83 12.62
N ASP A 110 5.21 16.09 11.83
CA ASP A 110 5.06 16.77 10.54
C ASP A 110 4.19 15.97 9.56
N SER A 111 4.25 14.64 9.62
CA SER A 111 3.40 13.76 8.82
C SER A 111 1.94 13.75 9.30
N GLN A 112 1.71 13.92 10.61
CA GLN A 112 0.37 14.06 11.17
C GLN A 112 -0.25 15.41 10.75
N LEU A 113 0.50 16.51 10.87
CA LEU A 113 0.09 17.85 10.40
C LEU A 113 -0.21 17.86 8.90
N GLY A 114 0.66 17.25 8.09
CA GLY A 114 0.45 17.12 6.65
C GLY A 114 -0.82 16.37 6.27
N ALA A 115 -1.23 15.39 7.07
CA ALA A 115 -2.49 14.65 6.82
C ALA A 115 -3.74 15.52 7.07
N TRP A 116 -3.67 16.49 7.98
CA TRP A 116 -4.72 17.49 8.20
C TRP A 116 -4.71 18.58 7.13
N ALA A 117 -3.54 19.04 6.74
CA ALA A 117 -3.38 20.16 5.81
C ALA A 117 -3.72 19.80 4.36
N SER A 118 -3.49 18.53 3.94
CA SER A 118 -3.62 18.14 2.54
C SER A 118 -4.98 17.51 2.22
N LEU A 119 -5.75 18.16 1.36
CA LEU A 119 -6.92 17.56 0.68
C LEU A 119 -6.42 16.75 -0.52
N GLN A 120 -5.86 15.59 -0.26
CA GLN A 120 -5.12 14.78 -1.24
C GLN A 120 -5.89 14.55 -2.55
N SER A 121 -5.25 14.81 -3.68
CA SER A 121 -5.76 14.69 -5.06
C SER A 121 -6.73 15.79 -5.50
N GLN A 122 -7.04 16.75 -4.66
CA GLN A 122 -7.84 17.91 -5.06
C GLN A 122 -6.95 18.98 -5.71
N ALA A 123 -7.56 19.80 -6.57
CA ALA A 123 -6.89 20.94 -7.16
C ALA A 123 -6.58 22.00 -6.08
N ILE A 124 -5.44 22.63 -6.18
CA ILE A 124 -5.03 23.75 -5.32
C ILE A 124 -4.40 24.83 -6.19
N GLU A 125 -4.58 26.09 -5.81
CA GLU A 125 -4.20 27.23 -6.63
C GLU A 125 -2.67 27.37 -6.76
N SER A 126 -1.94 27.11 -5.66
CA SER A 126 -0.50 27.27 -5.67
C SER A 126 0.21 26.47 -4.57
N ARG A 127 1.52 26.42 -4.62
CA ARG A 127 2.37 25.86 -3.55
C ARG A 127 2.26 26.68 -2.26
N GLU A 128 2.14 28.00 -2.38
CA GLU A 128 1.99 28.95 -1.27
C GLU A 128 0.69 28.69 -0.52
N ALA A 129 -0.44 28.42 -1.23
CA ALA A 129 -1.71 28.04 -0.61
C ALA A 129 -1.58 26.76 0.23
N LEU A 130 -0.84 25.75 -0.26
CA LEU A 130 -0.57 24.53 0.53
C LEU A 130 0.29 24.82 1.77
N THR A 131 1.28 25.70 1.65
CA THR A 131 2.14 26.12 2.76
C THR A 131 1.34 26.88 3.82
N GLN A 132 0.40 27.73 3.41
CA GLN A 132 -0.49 28.43 4.32
C GLN A 132 -1.44 27.47 5.05
N GLN A 133 -2.05 26.49 4.35
CA GLN A 133 -2.86 25.45 4.97
C GLN A 133 -2.08 24.69 6.05
N LEU A 134 -0.81 24.35 5.77
CA LEU A 134 0.05 23.70 6.76
C LEU A 134 0.33 24.58 7.96
N ALA A 135 0.58 25.88 7.77
CA ALA A 135 0.80 26.82 8.86
C ALA A 135 -0.44 26.98 9.74
N GLU A 136 -1.62 27.06 9.16
CA GLU A 136 -2.90 27.13 9.90
C GLU A 136 -3.15 25.87 10.75
N VAL A 137 -2.90 24.70 10.17
CA VAL A 137 -3.01 23.42 10.90
C VAL A 137 -1.95 23.33 11.99
N THR A 138 -0.72 23.79 11.76
CA THR A 138 0.35 23.81 12.75
C THR A 138 -0.03 24.67 13.94
N ALA A 139 -0.54 25.88 13.71
CA ALA A 139 -1.02 26.77 14.76
C ALA A 139 -2.21 26.17 15.55
N ARG A 140 -3.12 25.47 14.86
CA ARG A 140 -4.25 24.80 15.51
C ARG A 140 -3.84 23.73 16.52
N PHE A 141 -2.72 23.03 16.28
CA PHE A 141 -2.25 21.93 17.10
C PHE A 141 -0.92 22.25 17.84
N GLU A 142 -0.60 23.52 18.06
CA GLU A 142 0.70 23.96 18.57
C GLU A 142 1.12 23.21 19.83
N ASP A 143 0.23 23.08 20.82
CA ASP A 143 0.50 22.61 22.17
C ASP A 143 -0.13 21.25 22.52
N GLY A 144 -0.41 20.38 21.56
CA GLY A 144 -1.10 19.14 21.91
C GLY A 144 -0.88 17.97 20.98
N ASP A 145 -1.53 16.88 21.33
CA ASP A 145 -1.62 15.70 20.48
C ASP A 145 -2.45 16.02 19.24
N ILE A 146 -2.06 15.45 18.13
CA ILE A 146 -2.76 15.59 16.87
C ILE A 146 -3.64 14.36 16.66
N PRO A 147 -4.97 14.47 16.81
CA PRO A 147 -5.86 13.34 16.54
C PRO A 147 -5.86 12.98 15.06
N ARG A 148 -6.18 11.73 14.76
CA ARG A 148 -6.35 11.30 13.36
C ARG A 148 -7.49 12.07 12.70
N PRO A 149 -7.29 12.66 11.51
CA PRO A 149 -8.39 13.29 10.80
C PRO A 149 -9.42 12.24 10.34
N PRO A 150 -10.72 12.57 10.32
CA PRO A 150 -11.78 11.63 9.95
C PRO A 150 -11.69 11.17 8.48
N HIS A 151 -11.00 11.93 7.65
CA HIS A 151 -10.76 11.62 6.24
C HIS A 151 -9.47 10.85 5.99
N TRP A 152 -8.81 10.29 7.02
CA TRP A 152 -7.55 9.56 6.87
C TRP A 152 -7.58 8.24 7.64
N GLY A 153 -7.00 7.19 7.07
CA GLY A 153 -6.89 5.89 7.72
C GLY A 153 -6.37 4.80 6.80
N GLY A 154 -6.50 3.57 7.25
CA GLY A 154 -5.96 2.39 6.62
C GLY A 154 -6.90 1.74 5.60
N TYR A 155 -6.27 1.09 4.63
CA TYR A 155 -6.85 0.09 3.77
C TYR A 155 -6.06 -1.20 3.85
N ARG A 156 -6.74 -2.33 3.77
CA ARG A 156 -6.17 -3.67 3.73
C ARG A 156 -6.45 -4.30 2.37
N LEU A 157 -5.40 -4.68 1.64
CA LEU A 157 -5.54 -5.56 0.48
C LEU A 157 -5.62 -7.00 0.99
N VAL A 158 -6.76 -7.65 0.80
CA VAL A 158 -7.00 -9.07 1.09
C VAL A 158 -6.65 -9.89 -0.15
N PRO A 159 -5.54 -10.63 -0.16
CA PRO A 159 -5.05 -11.24 -1.38
C PRO A 159 -5.89 -12.42 -1.86
N VAL A 160 -6.09 -12.51 -3.17
CA VAL A 160 -6.58 -13.69 -3.88
C VAL A 160 -5.50 -14.31 -4.77
N SER A 161 -4.45 -13.54 -5.11
CA SER A 161 -3.31 -14.04 -5.88
C SER A 161 -2.02 -13.36 -5.43
N TRP A 162 -0.94 -14.16 -5.41
CA TRP A 162 0.45 -13.70 -5.25
C TRP A 162 1.28 -14.27 -6.39
N GLU A 163 2.12 -13.49 -6.99
CA GLU A 163 3.13 -13.97 -7.93
C GLU A 163 4.51 -13.48 -7.48
N PHE A 164 5.40 -14.44 -7.25
CA PHE A 164 6.82 -14.22 -6.96
C PHE A 164 7.60 -14.44 -8.24
N TRP A 165 8.37 -13.44 -8.63
CA TRP A 165 9.22 -13.48 -9.80
C TRP A 165 10.67 -13.23 -9.39
N GLN A 166 11.58 -14.09 -9.84
CA GLN A 166 13.02 -13.98 -9.66
C GLN A 166 13.70 -13.99 -11.01
N GLY A 167 14.58 -13.01 -11.26
CA GLY A 167 15.42 -12.97 -12.44
C GLY A 167 16.30 -14.22 -12.56
N GLY A 168 16.44 -14.70 -13.78
CA GLY A 168 17.28 -15.85 -14.14
C GLY A 168 18.07 -15.58 -15.42
N GLU A 169 19.17 -16.30 -15.59
CA GLU A 169 20.01 -16.21 -16.80
C GLU A 169 19.21 -16.53 -18.07
N SER A 170 19.61 -15.95 -19.19
CA SER A 170 19.00 -16.19 -20.50
C SER A 170 17.49 -15.94 -20.54
N ARG A 171 16.98 -15.08 -19.63
CA ARG A 171 15.55 -14.78 -19.43
C ARG A 171 14.71 -15.97 -18.95
N LEU A 172 15.33 -17.03 -18.47
CA LEU A 172 14.64 -18.19 -17.88
C LEU A 172 14.34 -17.91 -16.40
N HIS A 173 13.36 -17.04 -16.17
CA HIS A 173 13.00 -16.55 -14.86
C HIS A 173 12.22 -17.59 -14.06
N ASP A 174 12.42 -17.59 -12.74
CA ASP A 174 11.57 -18.37 -11.83
C ASP A 174 10.31 -17.58 -11.48
N ARG A 175 9.16 -18.17 -11.78
CA ARG A 175 7.85 -17.55 -11.50
C ARG A 175 6.95 -18.54 -10.78
N PHE A 176 6.48 -18.18 -9.59
CA PHE A 176 5.53 -18.97 -8.81
C PHE A 176 4.30 -18.14 -8.48
N ARG A 177 3.14 -18.62 -8.94
CA ARG A 177 1.86 -18.00 -8.62
C ARG A 177 1.12 -18.84 -7.60
N TYR A 178 0.67 -18.18 -6.56
CA TYR A 178 -0.29 -18.69 -5.59
C TYR A 178 -1.65 -18.10 -5.93
N THR A 179 -2.66 -18.94 -6.11
CA THR A 179 -4.03 -18.51 -6.36
C THR A 179 -4.92 -19.12 -5.31
N ARG A 180 -5.82 -18.32 -4.72
CA ARG A 180 -6.82 -18.76 -3.78
C ARG A 180 -7.99 -19.33 -4.56
N ASP A 181 -8.44 -20.53 -4.18
CA ASP A 181 -9.68 -21.10 -4.67
C ASP A 181 -10.89 -20.65 -3.82
N ASP A 182 -12.10 -20.99 -4.30
CA ASP A 182 -13.36 -20.65 -3.60
C ASP A 182 -13.49 -21.34 -2.22
N GLY A 183 -12.67 -22.35 -1.93
CA GLY A 183 -12.64 -23.12 -0.68
C GLY A 183 -11.54 -22.67 0.31
N GLU A 184 -10.96 -21.47 0.14
CA GLU A 184 -9.87 -20.93 0.98
C GLU A 184 -8.53 -21.66 0.90
N SER A 185 -8.38 -22.67 0.05
CA SER A 185 -7.08 -23.29 -0.17
C SER A 185 -6.26 -22.53 -1.21
N TRP A 186 -4.94 -22.71 -1.16
CA TRP A 186 -4.01 -22.05 -2.07
C TRP A 186 -3.35 -23.05 -2.98
N GLN A 187 -3.51 -22.86 -4.27
CA GLN A 187 -2.80 -23.60 -5.30
C GLN A 187 -1.52 -22.87 -5.67
N VAL A 188 -0.45 -23.63 -5.90
CA VAL A 188 0.85 -23.08 -6.34
C VAL A 188 1.13 -23.59 -7.74
N THR A 189 1.41 -22.69 -8.66
CA THR A 189 1.72 -23.00 -10.06
C THR A 189 3.03 -22.34 -10.44
N ARG A 190 3.96 -23.12 -11.01
CA ARG A 190 5.12 -22.56 -11.70
C ARG A 190 4.67 -22.04 -13.07
N LEU A 191 5.05 -20.82 -13.40
CA LEU A 191 4.77 -20.22 -14.70
C LEU A 191 6.03 -20.24 -15.57
N GLN A 192 5.83 -20.30 -16.88
CA GLN A 192 6.92 -20.03 -17.82
C GLN A 192 7.28 -18.55 -17.78
N PRO A 193 8.54 -18.20 -18.04
CA PRO A 193 9.01 -16.80 -18.07
C PRO A 193 8.35 -15.98 -19.16
#